data_346334923cfc0f0156097a4fe0492993
#
_entry.id   346334923cfc0f0156097a4fe0492993
#
_cell.length_a   1.000
_cell.length_b   1.000
_cell.length_c   1.000
_cell.angle_alpha   90.00
_cell.angle_beta   90.00
_cell.angle_gamma   90.00
#
_symmetry.space_group_name_H-M   'P 1'
#
loop_
_entity.id
_entity.type
_entity.pdbx_description
1 polymer ?
#
loop_
_entity_poly.entity_id
_entity_poly.type
_entity_poly.pdbx_seq_one_letter_code
_entity_poly.pdbx_strand_id
1 'polypeptide(L)'
;MDLARLLLSPDNNIAVMDEFTSVVDRTVAQVGSAAVARAIRTGVANKRFVAVSCHYDIAQWLCPDWIVDMATQTLARGCLQRPQLPIEIRRCERTLWRSFARHHYLSSKLPGGNYYCGLLNGLPIAFAGIAQVAGFAGYKRFSRIVVLPDFQGIGVGGKFRDAVAEIAADQIGCQRLSLITSHPAMIRSCQASEKWKLKAVTYSNGTAGLKQRGTNAHADHARRICSFTYV
;
A
#
# COMPACT_ATOMS: atom_id res chain seq x y z
N MET A 1 -4.23 18.76 -15.51
CA MET A 1 -2.75 18.51 -15.47
C MET A 1 -2.52 17.29 -14.61
N ASP A 2 -1.67 16.37 -15.04
CA ASP A 2 -1.35 15.17 -14.28
C ASP A 2 -0.36 15.53 -13.15
N LEU A 3 -0.80 15.41 -11.90
CA LEU A 3 -0.01 15.70 -10.71
C LEU A 3 1.31 14.90 -10.66
N ALA A 4 1.25 13.63 -11.05
CA ALA A 4 2.45 12.78 -11.10
C ALA A 4 3.47 13.32 -12.12
N ARG A 5 3.00 13.75 -13.29
CA ARG A 5 3.86 14.35 -14.31
C ARG A 5 4.49 15.65 -13.82
N LEU A 6 3.73 16.50 -13.12
CA LEU A 6 4.24 17.74 -12.55
C LEU A 6 5.35 17.47 -11.52
N LEU A 7 5.15 16.49 -10.64
CA LEU A 7 6.10 16.17 -9.58
C LEU A 7 7.36 15.44 -10.07
N LEU A 8 7.25 14.65 -11.15
CA LEU A 8 8.33 13.80 -11.66
C LEU A 8 9.04 14.40 -12.89
N SER A 9 8.58 15.56 -13.41
CA SER A 9 9.23 16.19 -14.55
C SER A 9 10.63 16.70 -14.17
N PRO A 10 11.63 16.62 -15.05
CA PRO A 10 13.00 17.01 -14.73
C PRO A 10 13.22 18.53 -14.64
N ASP A 11 12.31 19.36 -15.16
CA ASP A 11 12.61 20.71 -15.62
C ASP A 11 12.42 21.84 -14.62
N ASN A 12 11.95 21.60 -13.38
CA ASN A 12 11.73 22.67 -12.40
C ASN A 12 11.92 22.22 -10.95
N ASN A 13 12.61 23.02 -10.16
CA ASN A 13 12.78 22.81 -8.72
C ASN A 13 11.51 23.10 -7.90
N ILE A 14 10.51 23.77 -8.49
CA ILE A 14 9.25 24.13 -7.83
C ILE A 14 8.08 23.66 -8.69
N ALA A 15 7.21 22.87 -8.12
CA ALA A 15 5.93 22.48 -8.68
C ALA A 15 4.82 23.29 -8.02
N VAL A 16 4.07 24.06 -8.79
CA VAL A 16 2.91 24.84 -8.30
C VAL A 16 1.64 24.22 -8.85
N MET A 17 0.69 23.93 -7.99
CA MET A 17 -0.62 23.44 -8.38
C MET A 17 -1.71 24.32 -7.79
N ASP A 18 -2.39 25.02 -8.68
CA ASP A 18 -3.56 25.81 -8.34
C ASP A 18 -4.80 24.90 -8.25
N GLU A 19 -5.77 25.31 -7.44
CA GLU A 19 -6.98 24.54 -7.14
C GLU A 19 -6.68 23.09 -6.68
N PHE A 20 -5.61 22.92 -5.91
CA PHE A 20 -5.22 21.60 -5.42
C PHE A 20 -6.36 20.94 -4.66
N THR A 21 -6.81 19.77 -5.16
CA THR A 21 -7.94 18.97 -4.65
C THR A 21 -9.34 19.56 -4.82
N SER A 22 -9.53 20.63 -5.58
CA SER A 22 -10.86 21.28 -5.74
C SER A 22 -11.90 20.41 -6.46
N VAL A 23 -11.43 19.59 -7.41
CA VAL A 23 -12.29 18.80 -8.33
C VAL A 23 -12.40 17.31 -7.95
N VAL A 24 -11.92 16.92 -6.79
CA VAL A 24 -11.94 15.52 -6.33
C VAL A 24 -12.68 15.38 -5.02
N ASP A 25 -13.23 14.17 -4.76
CA ASP A 25 -13.87 13.92 -3.47
C ASP A 25 -12.85 13.95 -2.31
N ARG A 26 -13.35 14.10 -1.08
CA ARG A 26 -12.48 14.32 0.10
C ARG A 26 -11.59 13.14 0.44
N THR A 27 -11.98 11.91 0.11
CA THR A 27 -11.15 10.71 0.30
C THR A 27 -9.98 10.71 -0.68
N VAL A 28 -10.24 11.01 -1.95
CA VAL A 28 -9.19 11.15 -2.97
C VAL A 28 -8.26 12.32 -2.65
N ALA A 29 -8.81 13.45 -2.18
CA ALA A 29 -8.02 14.60 -1.72
C ALA A 29 -7.07 14.23 -0.57
N GLN A 30 -7.55 13.49 0.42
CA GLN A 30 -6.75 13.01 1.55
C GLN A 30 -5.60 12.10 1.10
N VAL A 31 -5.90 11.10 0.27
CA VAL A 31 -4.91 10.15 -0.24
C VAL A 31 -3.90 10.83 -1.16
N GLY A 32 -4.37 11.70 -2.05
CA GLY A 32 -3.52 12.49 -2.95
C GLY A 32 -2.56 13.39 -2.19
N SER A 33 -3.06 14.11 -1.18
CA SER A 33 -2.22 14.96 -0.31
C SER A 33 -1.15 14.15 0.43
N ALA A 34 -1.52 12.98 0.99
CA ALA A 34 -0.59 12.09 1.65
C ALA A 34 0.46 11.52 0.68
N ALA A 35 0.08 11.21 -0.56
CA ALA A 35 0.99 10.73 -1.60
C ALA A 35 2.02 11.80 -1.99
N VAL A 36 1.59 13.05 -2.20
CA VAL A 36 2.46 14.19 -2.48
C VAL A 36 3.45 14.41 -1.33
N ALA A 37 2.94 14.52 -0.09
CA ALA A 37 3.77 14.70 1.08
C ALA A 37 4.81 13.59 1.23
N ARG A 38 4.43 12.34 0.97
CA ARG A 38 5.35 11.22 1.01
C ARG A 38 6.40 11.30 -0.10
N ALA A 39 6.00 11.53 -1.35
CA ALA A 39 6.91 11.57 -2.50
C ALA A 39 8.03 12.62 -2.30
N ILE A 40 7.67 13.80 -1.81
CA ILE A 40 8.63 14.88 -1.54
C ILE A 40 9.55 14.52 -0.37
N ARG A 41 8.99 14.09 0.77
CA ARG A 41 9.78 13.80 1.97
C ARG A 41 10.66 12.56 1.87
N THR A 42 10.35 11.62 0.99
CA THR A 42 11.20 10.45 0.73
C THR A 42 12.21 10.67 -0.41
N GLY A 43 12.20 11.85 -1.04
CA GLY A 43 13.09 12.18 -2.16
C GLY A 43 12.71 11.49 -3.47
N VAL A 44 11.55 10.85 -3.57
CA VAL A 44 11.03 10.29 -4.84
C VAL A 44 10.74 11.43 -5.82
N ALA A 45 10.16 12.54 -5.32
CA ALA A 45 10.06 13.80 -6.05
C ALA A 45 11.06 14.79 -5.44
N ASN A 46 12.10 15.10 -6.17
CA ASN A 46 13.11 16.08 -5.73
C ASN A 46 12.68 17.51 -6.11
N LYS A 47 11.53 17.93 -5.59
CA LYS A 47 10.93 19.25 -5.89
C LYS A 47 10.38 19.91 -4.63
N ARG A 48 10.33 21.23 -4.65
CA ARG A 48 9.46 21.99 -3.74
C ARG A 48 8.05 22.00 -4.33
N PHE A 49 7.04 21.88 -3.49
CA PHE A 49 5.65 21.84 -3.92
C PHE A 49 4.87 22.98 -3.26
N VAL A 50 4.14 23.73 -4.07
CA VAL A 50 3.23 24.78 -3.61
C VAL A 50 1.83 24.38 -4.04
N ALA A 51 0.94 24.17 -3.07
CA ALA A 51 -0.48 23.96 -3.30
C ALA A 51 -1.24 25.23 -3.00
N VAL A 52 -2.08 25.66 -3.93
CA VAL A 52 -3.09 26.71 -3.72
C VAL A 52 -4.45 26.04 -3.64
N SER A 53 -5.20 26.26 -2.59
CA SER A 53 -6.50 25.61 -2.37
C SER A 53 -7.39 26.45 -1.49
N CYS A 54 -8.70 26.35 -1.72
CA CYS A 54 -9.74 26.89 -0.85
C CYS A 54 -10.13 25.96 0.31
N HIS A 55 -9.56 24.77 0.37
CA HIS A 55 -9.90 23.73 1.35
C HIS A 55 -8.88 23.68 2.49
N TYR A 56 -9.29 24.06 3.69
CA TYR A 56 -8.41 24.11 4.87
C TYR A 56 -7.99 22.73 5.39
N ASP A 57 -8.78 21.69 5.17
CA ASP A 57 -8.51 20.33 5.63
C ASP A 57 -7.27 19.67 4.96
N ILE A 58 -6.89 20.13 3.77
CA ILE A 58 -5.68 19.66 3.11
C ILE A 58 -4.41 19.94 3.92
N ALA A 59 -4.41 20.99 4.74
CA ALA A 59 -3.25 21.32 5.56
C ALA A 59 -2.87 20.19 6.52
N GLN A 60 -3.85 19.47 7.08
CA GLN A 60 -3.62 18.32 7.94
C GLN A 60 -3.09 17.11 7.16
N TRP A 61 -3.49 16.96 5.90
CA TRP A 61 -3.13 15.79 5.07
C TRP A 61 -1.82 16.00 4.33
N LEU A 62 -1.56 17.20 3.86
CA LEU A 62 -0.33 17.57 3.18
C LEU A 62 0.81 17.82 4.17
N CYS A 63 0.51 18.28 5.39
CA CYS A 63 1.46 18.68 6.43
C CYS A 63 2.58 19.55 5.86
N PRO A 64 2.25 20.73 5.31
CA PRO A 64 3.20 21.60 4.65
C PRO A 64 4.20 22.22 5.63
N ASP A 65 5.36 22.66 5.14
CA ASP A 65 6.36 23.34 5.94
C ASP A 65 5.92 24.75 6.32
N TRP A 66 5.05 25.37 5.52
CA TRP A 66 4.48 26.69 5.75
C TRP A 66 3.10 26.81 5.10
N ILE A 67 2.26 27.65 5.68
CA ILE A 67 0.91 27.96 5.21
C ILE A 67 0.77 29.47 5.17
N VAL A 68 0.38 30.01 4.01
CA VAL A 68 -0.10 31.38 3.86
C VAL A 68 -1.63 31.32 3.82
N ASP A 69 -2.27 31.88 4.82
CA ASP A 69 -3.73 32.04 4.83
C ASP A 69 -4.08 33.45 4.33
N MET A 70 -4.68 33.49 3.14
CA MET A 70 -5.03 34.74 2.48
C MET A 70 -6.22 35.44 3.16
N ALA A 71 -7.10 34.72 3.83
CA ALA A 71 -8.25 35.32 4.52
C ALA A 71 -7.82 36.09 5.76
N THR A 72 -6.86 35.55 6.51
CA THR A 72 -6.33 36.17 7.72
C THR A 72 -5.02 36.94 7.48
N GLN A 73 -4.46 36.88 6.28
CA GLN A 73 -3.17 37.47 5.89
C GLN A 73 -2.04 37.01 6.83
N THR A 74 -2.04 35.75 7.23
CA THR A 74 -1.05 35.20 8.16
C THR A 74 -0.15 34.19 7.46
N LEU A 75 1.12 34.13 7.93
CA LEU A 75 2.07 33.08 7.58
C LEU A 75 2.34 32.23 8.80
N ALA A 76 1.91 30.97 8.77
CA ALA A 76 2.27 29.97 9.75
C ALA A 76 3.35 29.04 9.21
N ARG A 77 4.33 28.69 10.05
CA ARG A 77 5.29 27.64 9.76
C ARG A 77 4.79 26.35 10.39
N GLY A 78 4.56 25.36 9.55
CA GLY A 78 4.02 24.07 9.98
C GLY A 78 5.09 23.14 10.55
N CYS A 79 4.62 22.09 11.17
CA CYS A 79 5.47 21.00 11.62
C CYS A 79 5.69 19.99 10.49
N LEU A 80 6.92 19.51 10.32
CA LEU A 80 7.31 18.48 9.36
C LEU A 80 6.81 17.07 9.76
N GLN A 81 5.57 16.95 10.15
CA GLN A 81 4.99 15.66 10.48
C GLN A 81 4.47 14.96 9.21
N ARG A 82 4.68 13.65 9.14
CA ARG A 82 4.08 12.85 8.06
C ARG A 82 2.56 12.81 8.27
N PRO A 83 1.77 13.01 7.21
CA PRO A 83 0.31 12.87 7.30
C PRO A 83 -0.04 11.49 7.84
N GLN A 84 -0.93 11.46 8.82
CA GLN A 84 -1.44 10.21 9.37
C GLN A 84 -2.69 9.82 8.59
N LEU A 85 -2.69 8.58 8.08
CA LEU A 85 -3.88 7.93 7.54
C LEU A 85 -4.28 6.85 8.54
N PRO A 86 -5.26 7.11 9.41
CA PRO A 86 -5.73 6.12 10.37
C PRO A 86 -6.47 5.01 9.63
N ILE A 87 -5.86 3.82 9.56
CA ILE A 87 -6.47 2.64 8.95
C ILE A 87 -6.87 1.70 10.08
N GLU A 88 -8.17 1.49 10.18
CA GLU A 88 -8.72 0.51 11.10
C GLU A 88 -8.62 -0.89 10.51
N ILE A 89 -8.15 -1.86 11.29
CA ILE A 89 -8.05 -3.25 10.84
C ILE A 89 -9.12 -4.06 11.54
N ARG A 90 -9.96 -4.72 10.74
CA ARG A 90 -11.03 -5.59 11.24
C ARG A 90 -10.96 -6.97 10.59
N ARG A 91 -11.42 -7.97 11.33
CA ARG A 91 -11.74 -9.26 10.73
C ARG A 91 -12.95 -9.09 9.82
N CYS A 92 -12.94 -9.74 8.66
CA CYS A 92 -14.01 -9.58 7.67
C CYS A 92 -14.45 -10.93 7.08
N GLU A 93 -15.60 -10.89 6.41
CA GLU A 93 -16.16 -12.03 5.72
C GLU A 93 -15.45 -12.32 4.40
N ARG A 94 -15.44 -13.60 4.01
CA ARG A 94 -14.91 -14.05 2.72
C ARG A 94 -15.54 -13.34 1.52
N THR A 95 -16.79 -12.94 1.63
CA THR A 95 -17.58 -12.26 0.58
C THR A 95 -16.97 -10.94 0.16
N LEU A 96 -16.28 -10.24 1.07
CA LEU A 96 -15.61 -8.98 0.78
C LEU A 96 -14.51 -9.12 -0.29
N TRP A 97 -13.94 -10.33 -0.46
CA TRP A 97 -12.94 -10.62 -1.49
C TRP A 97 -13.40 -10.26 -2.90
N ARG A 98 -14.70 -10.29 -3.19
CA ARG A 98 -15.25 -9.97 -4.52
C ARG A 98 -14.83 -8.58 -4.98
N SER A 99 -14.73 -7.60 -4.07
CA SER A 99 -14.30 -6.23 -4.37
C SER A 99 -12.80 -6.12 -4.67
N PHE A 100 -11.99 -7.07 -4.20
CA PHE A 100 -10.54 -7.06 -4.32
C PHE A 100 -10.00 -8.03 -5.37
N ALA A 101 -10.77 -9.04 -5.73
CA ALA A 101 -10.33 -10.17 -6.56
C ALA A 101 -9.74 -9.73 -7.91
N ARG A 102 -10.33 -8.72 -8.57
CA ARG A 102 -9.88 -8.19 -9.86
C ARG A 102 -8.50 -7.51 -9.79
N HIS A 103 -8.10 -7.05 -8.60
CA HIS A 103 -6.83 -6.35 -8.39
C HIS A 103 -5.70 -7.31 -7.95
N HIS A 104 -6.00 -8.60 -7.79
CA HIS A 104 -4.98 -9.58 -7.43
C HIS A 104 -4.33 -10.19 -8.67
N TYR A 105 -3.02 -10.08 -8.76
CA TYR A 105 -2.23 -10.39 -9.97
C TYR A 105 -2.11 -11.88 -10.34
N LEU A 106 -2.44 -12.82 -9.43
CA LEU A 106 -2.27 -14.25 -9.70
C LEU A 106 -3.59 -14.98 -10.00
N SER A 107 -4.57 -14.83 -9.14
CA SER A 107 -5.82 -15.61 -9.22
C SER A 107 -6.93 -14.97 -8.39
N SER A 108 -8.15 -15.00 -8.91
CA SER A 108 -9.35 -14.58 -8.20
C SER A 108 -9.80 -15.57 -7.12
N LYS A 109 -9.28 -16.83 -7.12
CA LYS A 109 -9.62 -17.84 -6.11
C LYS A 109 -9.05 -17.44 -4.76
N LEU A 110 -9.87 -17.51 -3.71
CA LEU A 110 -9.49 -17.24 -2.34
C LEU A 110 -9.38 -18.56 -1.55
N PRO A 111 -8.20 -18.93 -1.04
CA PRO A 111 -8.05 -20.09 -0.14
C PRO A 111 -8.83 -19.89 1.16
N GLY A 112 -9.21 -20.99 1.82
CA GLY A 112 -9.80 -20.95 3.16
C GLY A 112 -8.84 -20.34 4.19
N GLY A 113 -9.39 -19.70 5.22
CA GLY A 113 -8.59 -19.11 6.29
C GLY A 113 -9.29 -17.94 6.98
N ASN A 114 -8.53 -17.15 7.70
CA ASN A 114 -8.97 -15.92 8.34
C ASN A 114 -8.74 -14.73 7.42
N TYR A 115 -9.70 -13.82 7.36
CA TYR A 115 -9.65 -12.66 6.48
C TYR A 115 -9.71 -11.37 7.28
N TYR A 116 -8.96 -10.39 6.83
CA TYR A 116 -8.85 -9.07 7.45
C TYR A 116 -9.02 -7.98 6.40
N CYS A 117 -9.69 -6.91 6.76
CA CYS A 117 -9.77 -5.71 5.93
C CYS A 117 -9.17 -4.52 6.65
N GLY A 118 -8.59 -3.61 5.87
CA GLY A 118 -8.19 -2.29 6.30
C GLY A 118 -9.24 -1.28 5.85
N LEU A 119 -9.75 -0.50 6.80
CA LEU A 119 -10.78 0.51 6.57
C LEU A 119 -10.17 1.91 6.71
N LEU A 120 -10.44 2.78 5.76
CA LEU A 120 -10.20 4.21 5.87
C LEU A 120 -11.55 4.92 5.81
N ASN A 121 -11.90 5.66 6.87
CA ASN A 121 -13.20 6.33 6.99
C ASN A 121 -14.39 5.38 6.75
N GLY A 122 -14.28 4.13 7.23
CA GLY A 122 -15.30 3.10 7.06
C GLY A 122 -15.28 2.38 5.70
N LEU A 123 -14.49 2.85 4.72
CA LEU A 123 -14.37 2.24 3.40
C LEU A 123 -13.29 1.15 3.38
N PRO A 124 -13.56 -0.06 2.87
CA PRO A 124 -12.57 -1.12 2.76
C PRO A 124 -11.59 -0.80 1.62
N ILE A 125 -10.33 -0.54 1.99
CA ILE A 125 -9.25 -0.16 1.06
C ILE A 125 -8.18 -1.23 0.91
N ALA A 126 -8.12 -2.18 1.84
CA ALA A 126 -7.15 -3.27 1.84
C ALA A 126 -7.79 -4.58 2.30
N PHE A 127 -7.28 -5.69 1.80
CA PHE A 127 -7.72 -7.04 2.15
C PHE A 127 -6.51 -7.96 2.34
N ALA A 128 -6.54 -8.80 3.38
CA ALA A 128 -5.57 -9.85 3.59
C ALA A 128 -6.27 -11.18 3.95
N GLY A 129 -5.72 -12.27 3.45
CA GLY A 129 -6.11 -13.63 3.83
C GLY A 129 -4.94 -14.38 4.43
N ILE A 130 -5.17 -15.00 5.58
CA ILE A 130 -4.21 -15.88 6.27
C ILE A 130 -4.74 -17.30 6.20
N ALA A 131 -3.99 -18.21 5.60
CA ALA A 131 -4.35 -19.61 5.46
C ALA A 131 -3.40 -20.51 6.28
N GLN A 132 -3.90 -21.65 6.74
CA GLN A 132 -3.10 -22.73 7.30
C GLN A 132 -2.25 -23.36 6.20
N VAL A 133 -1.00 -23.66 6.49
CA VAL A 133 -0.15 -24.44 5.58
C VAL A 133 -0.49 -25.91 5.72
N ALA A 134 -0.88 -26.55 4.62
CA ALA A 134 -1.26 -27.97 4.62
C ALA A 134 -0.10 -28.85 5.14
N GLY A 135 -0.41 -29.79 6.01
CA GLY A 135 0.56 -30.71 6.60
C GLY A 135 1.42 -30.15 7.76
N PHE A 136 1.27 -28.85 8.09
CA PHE A 136 2.07 -28.21 9.14
C PHE A 136 1.18 -27.50 10.15
N ALA A 137 0.88 -28.18 11.27
CA ALA A 137 0.12 -27.58 12.36
C ALA A 137 0.82 -26.31 12.89
N GLY A 138 0.05 -25.26 13.17
CA GLY A 138 0.59 -23.99 13.65
C GLY A 138 1.30 -23.12 12.59
N TYR A 139 1.54 -23.60 11.37
CA TYR A 139 2.19 -22.83 10.33
C TYR A 139 1.13 -22.12 9.47
N LYS A 140 1.16 -20.79 9.50
CA LYS A 140 0.24 -19.93 8.74
C LYS A 140 0.97 -19.17 7.65
N ARG A 141 0.24 -18.78 6.62
CA ARG A 141 0.79 -18.03 5.49
C ARG A 141 -0.21 -17.01 4.97
N PHE A 142 0.29 -15.84 4.60
CA PHE A 142 -0.48 -14.91 3.78
C PHE A 142 -0.84 -15.57 2.45
N SER A 143 -2.12 -15.77 2.23
CA SER A 143 -2.65 -16.32 0.98
C SER A 143 -2.98 -15.23 -0.02
N ARG A 144 -3.37 -14.06 0.48
CA ARG A 144 -3.70 -12.87 -0.30
C ARG A 144 -3.33 -11.62 0.48
N ILE A 145 -2.84 -10.60 -0.22
CA ILE A 145 -2.73 -9.21 0.24
C ILE A 145 -3.05 -8.34 -0.96
N VAL A 146 -4.03 -7.47 -0.83
CA VAL A 146 -4.42 -6.52 -1.88
C VAL A 146 -4.72 -5.18 -1.23
N VAL A 147 -4.21 -4.12 -1.81
CA VAL A 147 -4.59 -2.73 -1.54
C VAL A 147 -5.21 -2.20 -2.83
N LEU A 148 -6.32 -1.51 -2.74
CA LEU A 148 -6.96 -0.91 -3.90
C LEU A 148 -6.01 0.07 -4.59
N PRO A 149 -6.05 0.20 -5.93
CA PRO A 149 -5.11 1.02 -6.70
C PRO A 149 -4.97 2.45 -6.18
N ASP A 150 -6.07 3.11 -5.87
CA ASP A 150 -6.11 4.50 -5.42
C ASP A 150 -5.39 4.74 -4.08
N PHE A 151 -5.12 3.67 -3.33
CA PHE A 151 -4.46 3.71 -2.01
C PHE A 151 -3.06 3.10 -2.03
N GLN A 152 -2.54 2.75 -3.22
CA GLN A 152 -1.19 2.24 -3.38
C GLN A 152 -0.15 3.39 -3.37
N GLY A 153 1.13 3.05 -3.16
CA GLY A 153 2.23 4.02 -3.18
C GLY A 153 2.42 4.85 -1.91
N ILE A 154 1.40 5.02 -1.09
CA ILE A 154 1.44 5.83 0.15
C ILE A 154 1.88 5.05 1.40
N GLY A 155 2.27 3.78 1.25
CA GLY A 155 2.80 2.94 2.34
C GLY A 155 1.76 2.12 3.10
N VAL A 156 0.49 2.17 2.70
CA VAL A 156 -0.61 1.39 3.30
C VAL A 156 -0.30 -0.09 3.30
N GLY A 157 0.15 -0.65 2.16
CA GLY A 157 0.35 -2.09 2.02
C GLY A 157 1.34 -2.70 3.01
N GLY A 158 2.45 -2.02 3.28
CA GLY A 158 3.43 -2.48 4.25
C GLY A 158 2.92 -2.44 5.69
N LYS A 159 2.33 -1.30 6.09
CA LYS A 159 1.76 -1.14 7.44
C LYS A 159 0.59 -2.09 7.70
N PHE A 160 -0.31 -2.24 6.72
CA PHE A 160 -1.44 -3.17 6.80
C PHE A 160 -0.96 -4.62 6.94
N ARG A 161 0.03 -5.04 6.12
CA ARG A 161 0.66 -6.37 6.24
C ARG A 161 1.21 -6.60 7.64
N ASP A 162 1.98 -5.65 8.17
CA ASP A 162 2.65 -5.80 9.46
C ASP A 162 1.64 -5.88 10.61
N ALA A 163 0.61 -5.07 10.61
CA ALA A 163 -0.44 -5.11 11.63
C ALA A 163 -1.31 -6.38 11.55
N VAL A 164 -1.64 -6.85 10.33
CA VAL A 164 -2.32 -8.15 10.16
C VAL A 164 -1.42 -9.31 10.59
N ALA A 165 -0.10 -9.22 10.35
CA ALA A 165 0.85 -10.23 10.79
C ALA A 165 0.91 -10.32 12.32
N GLU A 166 0.94 -9.19 13.00
CA GLU A 166 0.91 -9.10 14.46
C GLU A 166 -0.36 -9.77 15.03
N ILE A 167 -1.55 -9.38 14.54
CA ILE A 167 -2.82 -10.01 14.94
C ILE A 167 -2.83 -11.52 14.66
N ALA A 168 -2.25 -11.97 13.54
CA ALA A 168 -2.27 -13.39 13.18
C ALA A 168 -1.24 -14.22 13.96
N ALA A 169 -0.11 -13.60 14.34
CA ALA A 169 0.91 -14.25 15.17
C ALA A 169 0.46 -14.44 16.62
N ASP A 170 -0.30 -13.47 17.16
CA ASP A 170 -0.84 -13.53 18.52
C ASP A 170 -1.98 -14.55 18.67
N GLN A 171 -2.49 -15.13 17.59
CA GLN A 171 -3.50 -16.15 17.66
C GLN A 171 -2.97 -17.46 18.24
N ILE A 172 -3.70 -18.06 19.17
CA ILE A 172 -3.35 -19.35 19.79
C ILE A 172 -3.02 -20.39 18.70
N GLY A 173 -1.88 -21.09 18.89
CA GLY A 173 -1.41 -22.12 17.97
C GLY A 173 -0.69 -21.60 16.72
N CYS A 174 -0.41 -20.30 16.58
CA CYS A 174 0.46 -19.80 15.53
C CYS A 174 1.94 -19.97 15.94
N GLN A 175 2.63 -20.93 15.34
CA GLN A 175 4.06 -21.14 15.57
C GLN A 175 4.93 -20.40 14.56
N ARG A 176 4.39 -20.18 13.36
CA ARG A 176 5.11 -19.53 12.26
C ARG A 176 4.14 -18.86 11.29
N LEU A 177 4.44 -17.62 10.95
CA LEU A 177 3.74 -16.88 9.91
C LEU A 177 4.71 -16.57 8.76
N SER A 178 4.30 -16.85 7.53
CA SER A 178 5.10 -16.63 6.33
C SER A 178 4.38 -15.83 5.26
N LEU A 179 5.17 -15.18 4.39
CA LEU A 179 4.72 -14.47 3.21
C LEU A 179 5.56 -14.89 2.02
N ILE A 180 4.91 -15.30 0.92
CA ILE A 180 5.57 -15.59 -0.35
C ILE A 180 5.06 -14.60 -1.38
N THR A 181 5.97 -13.89 -2.03
CA THR A 181 5.61 -12.85 -2.99
C THR A 181 6.62 -12.72 -4.12
N SER A 182 6.14 -12.35 -5.30
CA SER A 182 6.96 -11.93 -6.44
C SER A 182 6.76 -10.43 -6.75
N HIS A 183 5.92 -9.73 -5.98
CA HIS A 183 5.63 -8.31 -6.21
C HIS A 183 6.80 -7.43 -5.74
N PRO A 184 7.44 -6.65 -6.62
CA PRO A 184 8.68 -5.92 -6.28
C PRO A 184 8.53 -4.95 -5.11
N ALA A 185 7.43 -4.20 -5.03
CA ALA A 185 7.20 -3.27 -3.93
C ALA A 185 7.00 -3.99 -2.58
N MET A 186 6.34 -5.18 -2.59
CA MET A 186 6.17 -5.99 -1.39
C MET A 186 7.51 -6.58 -0.93
N ILE A 187 8.34 -7.05 -1.87
CA ILE A 187 9.70 -7.55 -1.57
C ILE A 187 10.52 -6.45 -0.90
N ARG A 188 10.59 -5.25 -1.50
CA ARG A 188 11.31 -4.10 -0.91
C ARG A 188 10.77 -3.73 0.47
N SER A 189 9.45 -3.71 0.63
CA SER A 189 8.81 -3.39 1.90
C SER A 189 9.12 -4.43 2.99
N CYS A 190 9.19 -5.73 2.66
CA CYS A 190 9.60 -6.77 3.61
C CYS A 190 11.08 -6.66 3.97
N GLN A 191 11.93 -6.37 2.99
CA GLN A 191 13.39 -6.22 3.22
C GLN A 191 13.73 -5.00 4.08
N ALA A 192 12.91 -3.94 4.00
CA ALA A 192 13.07 -2.72 4.80
C ALA A 192 12.43 -2.82 6.21
N SER A 193 11.71 -3.90 6.51
CA SER A 193 11.02 -4.09 7.79
C SER A 193 11.79 -5.06 8.68
N GLU A 194 12.07 -4.66 9.91
CA GLU A 194 12.71 -5.52 10.93
C GLU A 194 11.82 -6.70 11.33
N LYS A 195 10.51 -6.62 11.08
CA LYS A 195 9.53 -7.67 11.39
C LYS A 195 9.57 -8.86 10.43
N TRP A 196 10.37 -8.80 9.35
CA TRP A 196 10.40 -9.83 8.31
C TRP A 196 11.81 -10.29 7.96
N LYS A 197 12.07 -11.58 8.11
CA LYS A 197 13.33 -12.19 7.68
C LYS A 197 13.18 -12.93 6.36
N LEU A 198 14.03 -12.62 5.38
CA LEU A 198 14.12 -13.36 4.13
C LEU A 198 14.60 -14.79 4.40
N LYS A 199 13.87 -15.80 3.94
CA LYS A 199 14.19 -17.22 4.10
C LYS A 199 14.70 -17.87 2.81
N ALA A 200 14.10 -17.53 1.67
CA ALA A 200 14.48 -18.12 0.40
C ALA A 200 14.18 -17.16 -0.75
N VAL A 201 14.98 -17.29 -1.80
CA VAL A 201 14.74 -16.67 -3.10
C VAL A 201 14.70 -17.80 -4.11
N THR A 202 13.63 -17.87 -4.89
CA THR A 202 13.45 -18.83 -5.98
C THR A 202 13.05 -18.09 -7.25
N TYR A 203 13.19 -18.75 -8.39
CA TYR A 203 12.79 -18.20 -9.68
C TYR A 203 11.76 -19.13 -10.31
N SER A 204 10.64 -18.59 -10.78
CA SER A 204 9.68 -19.40 -11.55
C SER A 204 10.26 -19.66 -12.92
N ASN A 205 10.42 -20.95 -13.30
CA ASN A 205 10.71 -21.32 -14.69
C ASN A 205 9.47 -20.98 -15.53
N GLY A 206 9.60 -20.03 -16.45
CA GLY A 206 8.51 -19.29 -17.09
C GLY A 206 7.40 -20.06 -17.80
N THR A 207 7.49 -21.37 -18.03
CA THR A 207 6.55 -22.08 -18.90
C THR A 207 5.77 -23.24 -18.29
N ALA A 208 6.30 -23.93 -17.28
CA ALA A 208 5.68 -25.17 -16.80
C ALA A 208 4.38 -24.99 -16.01
N GLY A 209 4.20 -23.86 -15.31
CA GLY A 209 3.00 -23.59 -14.48
C GLY A 209 1.86 -22.88 -15.20
N LEU A 210 2.10 -22.27 -16.37
CA LEU A 210 1.13 -21.46 -17.12
C LEU A 210 0.35 -22.25 -18.16
N LYS A 211 0.93 -23.33 -18.72
CA LYS A 211 0.24 -24.20 -19.69
C LYS A 211 -1.02 -24.87 -19.12
N GLN A 212 -1.12 -25.07 -17.82
CA GLN A 212 -2.31 -25.66 -17.18
C GLN A 212 -3.46 -24.66 -16.97
N ARG A 213 -3.28 -23.34 -17.24
CA ARG A 213 -4.27 -22.30 -16.89
C ARG A 213 -4.85 -21.52 -18.07
N GLY A 214 -4.52 -21.85 -19.31
CA GLY A 214 -5.15 -21.25 -20.49
C GLY A 214 -4.92 -19.74 -20.66
N THR A 215 -3.87 -19.19 -20.08
CA THR A 215 -3.50 -17.79 -20.26
C THR A 215 -2.33 -17.67 -21.23
N ASN A 216 -2.54 -16.97 -22.34
CA ASN A 216 -1.48 -16.55 -23.27
C ASN A 216 -0.62 -15.44 -22.61
N ALA A 217 0.21 -15.79 -21.64
CA ALA A 217 1.18 -14.88 -21.08
C ALA A 217 2.50 -15.04 -21.81
N HIS A 218 2.99 -14.00 -22.43
CA HIS A 218 4.37 -13.92 -22.93
C HIS A 218 5.32 -14.14 -21.75
N ALA A 219 6.01 -15.27 -21.76
CA ALA A 219 6.82 -15.75 -20.65
C ALA A 219 8.28 -15.77 -21.06
N ASP A 220 8.96 -14.63 -20.98
CA ASP A 220 10.40 -14.60 -21.26
C ASP A 220 11.30 -14.21 -20.08
N HIS A 221 10.76 -14.00 -18.88
CA HIS A 221 11.62 -13.70 -17.73
C HIS A 221 11.25 -14.53 -16.50
N ALA A 222 12.24 -15.26 -15.97
CA ALA A 222 12.12 -15.97 -14.70
C ALA A 222 11.72 -14.98 -13.58
N ARG A 223 10.50 -15.13 -13.05
CA ARG A 223 9.99 -14.26 -12.01
C ARG A 223 10.65 -14.59 -10.67
N ARG A 224 11.33 -13.59 -10.08
CA ARG A 224 11.87 -13.71 -8.72
C ARG A 224 10.74 -13.85 -7.70
N ILE A 225 10.81 -14.88 -6.87
CA ILE A 225 9.87 -15.17 -5.78
C ILE A 225 10.65 -15.15 -4.47
N CYS A 226 10.23 -14.36 -3.51
CA CYS A 226 10.84 -14.27 -2.20
C CYS A 226 9.90 -14.84 -1.13
N SER A 227 10.46 -15.63 -0.22
CA SER A 227 9.78 -16.16 0.96
C SER A 227 10.32 -15.48 2.19
N PHE A 228 9.43 -14.90 2.98
CA PHE A 228 9.74 -14.22 4.23
C PHE A 228 9.05 -14.92 5.40
N THR A 229 9.65 -14.83 6.59
CA THR A 229 9.03 -15.26 7.84
C THR A 229 8.91 -14.03 8.76
N TYR A 230 7.77 -13.90 9.40
CA TYR A 230 7.51 -12.92 10.45
C TYR A 230 8.32 -13.31 11.72
N VAL A 231 8.92 -12.32 12.39
CA VAL A 231 9.78 -12.49 13.59
C VAL A 231 9.22 -11.74 14.76
#